data_4dae94a2cd896ba06d265c862fb01348
#
_entry.id   4dae94a2cd896ba06d265c862fb01348
#
_cell.length_a   1.000
_cell.length_b   1.000
_cell.length_c   1.000
_cell.angle_alpha   90.00
_cell.angle_beta   90.00
_cell.angle_gamma   90.00
#
_symmetry.space_group_name_H-M   'P 1'
#
loop_
_entity.id
_entity.type
_entity.pdbx_description
1 polymer ?
#
loop_
_entity_poly.entity_id
_entity_poly.type
_entity_poly.pdbx_seq_one_letter_code
_entity_poly.pdbx_strand_id
1 'polypeptide(L)'
;MAPQPSQLFSIVPGSTTPIYRQLVDQVRRLVAGGQLAPGAALPSVREVALQLAVNPMTVSKAYGLLELEGVLERRRGVGMLVAERSPDTGALDDRAALLRPTLERAAREARELELDPDTVLTLFKAILKESP
;
A
#
# COMPACT_ATOMS: atom_id res chain seq x y z
N MET A 1 18.90 -4.71 -9.11
CA MET A 1 18.42 -6.02 -8.66
C MET A 1 17.10 -5.84 -7.91
N ALA A 2 16.11 -6.65 -8.24
CA ALA A 2 14.81 -6.56 -7.56
C ALA A 2 14.93 -7.00 -6.10
N PRO A 3 14.20 -6.33 -5.19
CA PRO A 3 14.19 -6.76 -3.78
C PRO A 3 13.63 -8.18 -3.64
N GLN A 4 14.02 -8.84 -2.56
CA GLN A 4 13.50 -10.16 -2.28
C GLN A 4 12.05 -10.06 -1.81
N PRO A 5 11.13 -10.90 -2.31
CA PRO A 5 9.73 -10.83 -1.89
C PRO A 5 9.53 -10.97 -0.38
N SER A 6 10.34 -11.80 0.27
CA SER A 6 10.23 -11.98 1.72
C SER A 6 10.59 -10.72 2.51
N GLN A 7 11.27 -9.77 1.87
CA GLN A 7 11.61 -8.49 2.49
C GLN A 7 10.59 -7.41 2.20
N LEU A 8 9.83 -7.56 1.12
CA LEU A 8 8.84 -6.58 0.71
C LEU A 8 7.45 -6.89 1.25
N PHE A 9 7.06 -8.15 1.20
CA PHE A 9 5.68 -8.54 1.44
C PHE A 9 5.57 -9.49 2.61
N SER A 10 4.54 -9.27 3.41
CA SER A 10 4.10 -10.25 4.38
C SER A 10 2.59 -10.39 4.24
N ILE A 11 2.09 -11.60 4.39
CA ILE A 11 0.66 -11.88 4.33
C ILE A 11 0.21 -12.47 5.64
N VAL A 12 -1.08 -12.26 5.94
CA VAL A 12 -1.71 -12.82 7.14
C VAL A 12 -2.71 -13.87 6.66
N PRO A 13 -2.34 -15.16 6.68
CA PRO A 13 -3.28 -16.23 6.32
C PRO A 13 -4.43 -16.23 7.31
N GLY A 14 -5.64 -16.45 6.80
CA GLY A 14 -6.81 -16.46 7.67
C GLY A 14 -7.39 -15.10 7.96
N SER A 15 -6.76 -14.03 7.46
CA SER A 15 -7.34 -12.69 7.54
C SER A 15 -8.62 -12.61 6.71
N THR A 16 -9.55 -11.74 7.10
CA THR A 16 -10.75 -11.46 6.31
C THR A 16 -10.42 -10.71 5.02
N THR A 17 -9.23 -10.10 4.95
CA THR A 17 -8.77 -9.43 3.74
C THR A 17 -8.16 -10.47 2.80
N PRO A 18 -8.63 -10.59 1.55
CA PRO A 18 -8.05 -11.53 0.59
C PRO A 18 -6.57 -11.25 0.36
N ILE A 19 -5.82 -12.29 0.05
CA ILE A 19 -4.36 -12.17 -0.13
C ILE A 19 -4.01 -11.15 -1.23
N TYR A 20 -4.73 -11.18 -2.36
CA TYR A 20 -4.43 -10.21 -3.43
C TYR A 20 -4.61 -8.77 -2.95
N ARG A 21 -5.61 -8.53 -2.09
CA ARG A 21 -5.84 -7.19 -1.55
C ARG A 21 -4.72 -6.79 -0.59
N GLN A 22 -4.24 -7.73 0.21
CA GLN A 22 -3.11 -7.48 1.09
C GLN A 22 -1.88 -7.05 0.28
N LEU A 23 -1.61 -7.73 -0.83
CA LEU A 23 -0.49 -7.40 -1.70
C LEU A 23 -0.66 -6.03 -2.35
N VAL A 24 -1.86 -5.73 -2.85
CA VAL A 24 -2.16 -4.43 -3.46
C VAL A 24 -1.90 -3.31 -2.45
N ASP A 25 -2.43 -3.46 -1.24
CA ASP A 25 -2.29 -2.43 -0.21
C ASP A 25 -0.83 -2.25 0.20
N GLN A 26 -0.07 -3.34 0.30
CA GLN A 26 1.34 -3.25 0.67
C GLN A 26 2.17 -2.55 -0.40
N VAL A 27 1.95 -2.87 -1.68
CA VAL A 27 2.66 -2.19 -2.76
C VAL A 27 2.34 -0.70 -2.76
N ARG A 28 1.07 -0.34 -2.61
CA ARG A 28 0.67 1.07 -2.55
C ARG A 28 1.40 1.81 -1.42
N ARG A 29 1.48 1.18 -0.24
CA ARG A 29 2.16 1.79 0.91
C ARG A 29 3.65 1.94 0.68
N LEU A 30 4.28 0.94 0.09
CA LEU A 30 5.71 0.98 -0.20
C LEU A 30 6.06 2.06 -1.21
N VAL A 31 5.22 2.20 -2.24
CA VAL A 31 5.41 3.24 -3.27
C VAL A 31 5.15 4.62 -2.68
N ALA A 32 4.03 4.79 -1.97
CA ALA A 32 3.67 6.08 -1.39
C ALA A 32 4.67 6.53 -0.35
N GLY A 33 5.22 5.59 0.42
CA GLY A 33 6.21 5.89 1.45
C GLY A 33 7.62 6.05 0.95
N GLY A 34 7.87 5.82 -0.34
CA GLY A 34 9.19 5.99 -0.92
C GLY A 34 10.12 4.79 -0.80
N GLN A 35 9.70 3.69 -0.18
CA GLN A 35 10.51 2.49 -0.08
C GLN A 35 10.70 1.82 -1.44
N LEU A 36 9.71 1.97 -2.32
CA LEU A 36 9.84 1.58 -3.72
C LEU A 36 9.81 2.85 -4.55
N ALA A 37 10.97 3.23 -5.06
CA ALA A 37 11.12 4.45 -5.83
C ALA A 37 10.55 4.30 -7.24
N PRO A 38 10.16 5.40 -7.90
CA PRO A 38 9.77 5.33 -9.30
C PRO A 38 10.84 4.67 -10.16
N GLY A 39 10.42 3.76 -11.02
CA GLY A 39 11.34 3.00 -11.87
C GLY A 39 11.93 1.77 -11.22
N ALA A 40 11.73 1.56 -9.93
CA ALA A 40 12.24 0.37 -9.25
C ALA A 40 11.54 -0.89 -9.74
N ALA A 41 12.31 -1.96 -9.92
CA ALA A 41 11.77 -3.24 -10.37
C ALA A 41 11.10 -3.98 -9.22
N LEU A 42 9.94 -4.57 -9.51
CA LEU A 42 9.26 -5.46 -8.57
C LEU A 42 9.73 -6.90 -8.80
N PRO A 43 9.69 -7.74 -7.75
CA PRO A 43 9.91 -9.18 -7.95
C PRO A 43 8.87 -9.74 -8.91
N SER A 44 9.22 -10.78 -9.65
CA SER A 44 8.29 -11.40 -10.59
C SER A 44 7.14 -12.08 -9.85
N VAL A 45 6.03 -12.27 -10.57
CA VAL A 45 4.89 -13.02 -10.04
C VAL A 45 5.34 -14.37 -9.50
N ARG A 46 6.19 -15.07 -10.27
CA ARG A 46 6.67 -16.39 -9.88
C ARG A 46 7.49 -16.35 -8.58
N GLU A 47 8.37 -15.37 -8.47
CA GLU A 47 9.20 -15.22 -7.27
C GLU A 47 8.33 -14.96 -6.03
N VAL A 48 7.38 -14.05 -6.14
CA VAL A 48 6.48 -13.71 -5.02
C VAL A 48 5.65 -14.92 -4.63
N ALA A 49 5.09 -15.61 -5.62
CA ALA A 49 4.25 -16.79 -5.36
C ALA A 49 5.03 -17.88 -4.63
N LEU A 50 6.27 -18.12 -5.05
CA LEU A 50 7.11 -19.11 -4.40
C LEU A 50 7.49 -18.72 -2.98
N GLN A 51 7.90 -17.47 -2.79
CA GLN A 51 8.37 -17.02 -1.48
C GLN A 51 7.24 -16.96 -0.46
N LEU A 52 6.05 -16.55 -0.87
CA LEU A 52 4.92 -16.44 0.03
C LEU A 52 4.05 -17.70 0.08
N ALA A 53 4.36 -18.70 -0.73
CA ALA A 53 3.60 -19.95 -0.85
C ALA A 53 2.13 -19.66 -1.19
N VAL A 54 1.92 -18.80 -2.18
CA VAL A 54 0.58 -18.45 -2.65
C VAL A 54 0.44 -18.79 -4.13
N ASN A 55 -0.80 -18.83 -4.60
CA ASN A 55 -1.10 -19.10 -6.00
C ASN A 55 -0.56 -17.96 -6.87
N PRO A 56 0.20 -18.27 -7.95
CA PRO A 56 0.68 -17.22 -8.85
C PRO A 56 -0.43 -16.34 -9.43
N MET A 57 -1.62 -16.88 -9.65
CA MET A 57 -2.74 -16.09 -10.14
C MET A 57 -3.16 -15.02 -9.16
N THR A 58 -3.02 -15.27 -7.87
CA THR A 58 -3.29 -14.28 -6.83
C THR A 58 -2.32 -13.10 -6.94
N VAL A 59 -1.04 -13.38 -7.13
CA VAL A 59 -0.04 -12.34 -7.30
C VAL A 59 -0.27 -11.58 -8.62
N SER A 60 -0.57 -12.32 -9.68
CA SER A 60 -0.86 -11.72 -10.99
C SER A 60 -2.06 -10.78 -10.92
N LYS A 61 -3.10 -11.16 -10.19
CA LYS A 61 -4.27 -10.31 -9.99
C LYS A 61 -3.90 -9.02 -9.27
N ALA A 62 -3.09 -9.13 -8.22
CA ALA A 62 -2.66 -7.95 -7.47
C ALA A 62 -1.85 -7.00 -8.36
N TYR A 63 -0.88 -7.53 -9.11
CA TYR A 63 -0.06 -6.72 -10.00
C TYR A 63 -0.89 -6.09 -11.12
N GLY A 64 -1.85 -6.84 -11.65
CA GLY A 64 -2.73 -6.33 -12.69
C GLY A 64 -3.59 -5.16 -12.23
N LEU A 65 -4.10 -5.24 -11.00
CA LEU A 65 -4.87 -4.13 -10.43
C LEU A 65 -4.00 -2.90 -10.22
N LEU A 66 -2.76 -3.09 -9.76
CA LEU A 66 -1.83 -1.98 -9.56
C LEU A 66 -1.41 -1.35 -10.88
N GLU A 67 -1.27 -2.16 -11.92
CA GLU A 67 -1.00 -1.64 -13.27
C GLU A 67 -2.17 -0.81 -13.78
N LEU A 68 -3.38 -1.30 -13.58
CA LEU A 68 -4.59 -0.61 -13.98
C LEU A 68 -4.74 0.74 -13.28
N GLU A 69 -4.32 0.80 -12.02
CA GLU A 69 -4.37 2.04 -11.23
C GLU A 69 -3.23 3.00 -11.54
N GLY A 70 -2.26 2.59 -12.35
CA GLY A 70 -1.13 3.42 -12.69
C GLY A 70 -0.02 3.44 -11.63
N VAL A 71 -0.09 2.57 -10.64
CA VAL A 71 0.96 2.45 -9.61
C VAL A 71 2.16 1.69 -10.16
N LEU A 72 1.90 0.65 -10.95
CA LEU A 72 2.94 -0.13 -11.62
C LEU A 72 2.80 0.00 -13.13
N GLU A 73 3.89 -0.20 -13.83
CA GLU A 73 3.87 -0.29 -15.28
C GLU A 73 4.63 -1.52 -15.73
N ARG A 74 4.12 -2.14 -16.78
CA ARG A 74 4.76 -3.31 -17.38
C ARG A 74 5.72 -2.82 -18.46
N ARG A 75 6.97 -3.26 -18.34
CA ARG A 75 7.97 -2.93 -19.37
C ARG A 75 8.45 -4.22 -20.00
N ARG A 76 8.32 -4.27 -21.32
CA ARG A 76 8.67 -5.44 -22.10
C ARG A 76 10.14 -5.80 -21.89
N GLY A 77 10.41 -7.06 -21.59
CA GLY A 77 11.76 -7.55 -21.37
C GLY A 77 12.35 -7.25 -20.00
N VAL A 78 11.64 -6.47 -19.17
CA VAL A 78 12.12 -6.09 -17.85
C VAL A 78 11.17 -6.63 -16.76
N GLY A 79 9.87 -6.55 -16.96
CA GLY A 79 8.87 -6.96 -16.01
C GLY A 79 8.08 -5.80 -15.46
N MET A 80 7.64 -5.90 -14.21
CA MET A 80 6.88 -4.86 -13.55
C MET A 80 7.79 -3.88 -12.83
N LEU A 81 7.57 -2.61 -13.07
CA LEU A 81 8.29 -1.51 -12.44
C LEU A 81 7.32 -0.59 -11.75
N VAL A 82 7.80 0.13 -10.75
CA VAL A 82 7.04 1.24 -10.20
C VAL A 82 6.90 2.31 -11.27
N ALA A 83 5.67 2.75 -11.54
CA ALA A 83 5.42 3.74 -12.57
C ALA A 83 6.11 5.06 -12.20
N GLU A 84 6.67 5.71 -13.21
CA GLU A 84 7.28 7.01 -13.02
C GLU A 84 6.17 8.05 -13.02
N ARG A 85 6.07 8.78 -11.93
CA ARG A 85 5.11 9.86 -11.78
C ARG A 85 5.84 11.17 -11.61
N SER A 86 5.15 12.24 -12.01
CA SER A 86 5.64 13.57 -11.69
C SER A 86 5.77 13.70 -10.18
N PRO A 87 6.89 14.19 -9.66
CA PRO A 87 7.14 14.18 -8.21
C PRO A 87 6.28 15.15 -7.40
N ASP A 88 5.49 16.00 -8.04
CA ASP A 88 4.97 17.19 -7.37
C ASP A 88 3.73 17.01 -6.52
N THR A 89 2.71 16.30 -6.97
CA THR A 89 1.45 16.28 -6.25
C THR A 89 0.97 14.88 -5.92
N GLY A 90 1.32 13.92 -6.76
CA GLY A 90 0.79 12.57 -6.65
C GLY A 90 1.22 11.85 -5.38
N ALA A 91 2.46 12.04 -4.95
CA ALA A 91 2.99 11.30 -3.81
C ALA A 91 2.30 11.69 -2.50
N LEU A 92 2.05 12.99 -2.29
CA LEU A 92 1.35 13.44 -1.09
C LEU A 92 -0.11 12.96 -1.10
N ASP A 93 -0.79 13.13 -2.23
CA ASP A 93 -2.17 12.70 -2.36
C ASP A 93 -2.30 11.19 -2.20
N ASP A 94 -1.36 10.42 -2.75
CA ASP A 94 -1.37 8.96 -2.61
C ASP A 94 -1.19 8.54 -1.16
N ARG A 95 -0.27 9.20 -0.43
CA ARG A 95 -0.06 8.91 0.98
C ARG A 95 -1.27 9.27 1.82
N ALA A 96 -1.87 10.43 1.55
CA ALA A 96 -3.08 10.85 2.26
C ALA A 96 -4.23 9.88 2.01
N ALA A 97 -4.38 9.42 0.77
CA ALA A 97 -5.41 8.46 0.43
C ALA A 97 -5.24 7.13 1.17
N LEU A 98 -4.01 6.72 1.43
CA LEU A 98 -3.76 5.49 2.20
C LEU A 98 -4.20 5.62 3.65
N LEU A 99 -4.13 6.81 4.20
CA LEU A 99 -4.54 7.06 5.59
C LEU A 99 -6.04 7.23 5.75
N ARG A 100 -6.73 7.61 4.68
CA ARG A 100 -8.15 7.93 4.75
C ARG A 100 -9.03 6.84 5.38
N PRO A 101 -8.89 5.55 5.02
CA PRO A 101 -9.73 4.51 5.64
C PRO A 101 -9.56 4.43 7.15
N THR A 102 -8.35 4.63 7.65
CA THR A 102 -8.09 4.64 9.09
C THR A 102 -8.79 5.81 9.76
N LEU A 103 -8.72 6.99 9.14
CA LEU A 103 -9.39 8.16 9.67
C LEU A 103 -10.91 8.02 9.62
N GLU A 104 -11.45 7.37 8.59
CA GLU A 104 -12.88 7.12 8.50
C GLU A 104 -13.37 6.20 9.62
N ARG A 105 -12.58 5.19 9.97
CA ARG A 105 -12.89 4.32 11.12
C ARG A 105 -12.85 5.11 12.41
N ALA A 106 -11.83 5.95 12.58
CA ALA A 106 -11.72 6.79 13.78
C ALA A 106 -12.90 7.77 13.88
N ALA A 107 -13.33 8.32 12.76
CA ALA A 107 -14.47 9.23 12.73
C ALA A 107 -15.76 8.53 13.18
N ARG A 108 -15.97 7.29 12.72
CA ARG A 108 -17.12 6.49 13.17
C ARG A 108 -17.10 6.27 14.66
N GLU A 109 -15.94 5.89 15.18
CA GLU A 109 -15.77 5.67 16.62
C GLU A 109 -16.02 6.94 17.42
N ALA A 110 -15.52 8.07 16.92
CA ALA A 110 -15.74 9.35 17.57
C ALA A 110 -17.23 9.69 17.64
N ARG A 111 -17.98 9.40 16.58
CA ARG A 111 -19.44 9.63 16.58
C ARG A 111 -20.14 8.71 17.57
N GLU A 112 -19.71 7.46 17.65
CA GLU A 112 -20.29 6.52 18.62
C GLU A 112 -20.03 6.96 20.05
N LEU A 113 -18.90 7.59 20.30
CA LEU A 113 -18.52 8.12 21.62
C LEU A 113 -19.04 9.52 21.85
N GLU A 114 -19.79 10.08 20.89
CA GLU A 114 -20.38 11.40 20.97
C GLU A 114 -19.37 12.53 21.21
N LEU A 115 -18.20 12.39 20.58
CA LEU A 115 -17.16 13.40 20.66
C LEU A 115 -17.36 14.45 19.55
N ASP A 116 -17.17 15.71 19.90
CA ASP A 116 -17.26 16.77 18.90
C ASP A 116 -15.97 16.86 18.07
N PRO A 117 -16.06 17.43 16.85
CA PRO A 117 -14.89 17.50 15.97
C PRO A 117 -13.68 18.22 16.57
N ASP A 118 -13.90 19.29 17.33
CA ASP A 118 -12.79 20.04 17.92
C ASP A 118 -12.01 19.20 18.94
N THR A 119 -12.73 18.43 19.75
CA THR A 119 -12.11 17.52 20.71
C THR A 119 -11.29 16.45 20.00
N VAL A 120 -11.85 15.87 18.93
CA VAL A 120 -11.17 14.84 18.15
C VAL A 120 -9.91 15.40 17.50
N LEU A 121 -9.99 16.58 16.90
CA LEU A 121 -8.86 17.20 16.25
C LEU A 121 -7.73 17.54 17.24
N THR A 122 -8.12 18.04 18.42
CA THR A 122 -7.15 18.36 19.47
C THR A 122 -6.42 17.11 19.94
N LEU A 123 -7.18 16.03 20.15
CA LEU A 123 -6.61 14.75 20.56
C LEU A 123 -5.67 14.20 19.48
N PHE A 124 -6.10 14.27 18.21
CA PHE A 124 -5.30 13.76 17.11
C PHE A 124 -3.99 14.56 16.96
N LYS A 125 -4.06 15.86 17.08
CA LYS A 125 -2.85 16.69 17.04
C LYS A 125 -1.86 16.33 18.16
N ALA A 126 -2.38 16.07 19.35
CA ALA A 126 -1.56 15.65 20.48
C ALA A 126 -0.86 14.33 20.18
N ILE A 127 -1.60 13.37 19.62
CA ILE A 127 -1.05 12.05 19.26
C ILE A 127 0.04 12.19 18.21
N LEU A 128 -0.17 13.05 17.21
CA LEU A 128 0.82 13.28 16.15
C LEU A 128 2.13 13.87 16.70
N LYS A 129 2.03 14.64 17.77
CA LYS A 129 3.22 15.24 18.41
C LYS A 129 3.92 14.29 19.35
N GLU A 130 3.24 13.28 19.84
CA GLU A 130 3.85 12.24 20.65
C GLU A 130 4.73 11.42 19.71
N SER A 131 6.00 11.52 19.90
CA SER A 131 6.91 10.85 19.03
C SER A 131 7.10 9.40 19.42
N PRO A 132 7.16 8.48 18.48
CA PRO A 132 7.95 7.31 18.71
C PRO A 132 9.40 7.70 18.54
#